data_26e0da27ea60f98a937384f0976343f9
#
_entry.id   26e0da27ea60f98a937384f0976343f9
#
_cell.length_a   1.000
_cell.length_b   1.000
_cell.length_c   1.000
_cell.angle_alpha   90.00
_cell.angle_beta   90.00
_cell.angle_gamma   90.00
#
_symmetry.space_group_name_H-M   'P 1'
#
loop_
_entity.id
_entity.type
_entity.pdbx_description
1 polymer ?
#
loop_
_entity_poly.entity_id
_entity_poly.type
_entity_poly.pdbx_seq_one_letter_code
_entity_poly.pdbx_strand_id
1 'polypeptide(L)'
;SPAVLRCRGGAPVLSRADVPYPADCVFNAGVTRYRGQYVCAFRADSGYDGRGGFDRCVIGLAFSEDGVRWTVQDRPFLTPEDLGDPEITRVYDPRLTVIDGDLYLCFAADTRHGLRGGIAVVRDLAGIELKCLTVPDNRNLVLFPEKIGGRYVRLERPFPVYSRGGVDRFDIWISYSR
;
A
#
# COMPACT_ATOMS: atom_id res chain seq x y z
N SER A 1 -12.12 -3.57 -29.78
CA SER A 1 -11.64 -2.46 -28.96
C SER A 1 -11.50 -2.93 -27.54
N PRO A 2 -10.41 -2.61 -26.83
CA PRO A 2 -10.28 -2.98 -25.44
C PRO A 2 -11.43 -2.36 -24.63
N ALA A 3 -12.00 -3.11 -23.68
CA ALA A 3 -13.04 -2.63 -22.81
C ALA A 3 -12.50 -1.43 -22.00
N VAL A 4 -13.04 -0.25 -22.24
CA VAL A 4 -12.70 0.93 -21.44
C VAL A 4 -13.36 0.77 -20.07
N LEU A 5 -12.56 0.81 -19.01
CA LEU A 5 -13.08 0.86 -17.65
C LEU A 5 -13.92 2.13 -17.49
N ARG A 6 -15.21 1.97 -17.15
CA ARG A 6 -16.12 3.08 -16.88
C ARG A 6 -16.27 3.23 -15.37
N CYS A 7 -16.03 4.43 -14.86
CA CYS A 7 -16.40 4.78 -13.50
C CYS A 7 -17.92 4.75 -13.36
N ARG A 8 -18.43 4.00 -12.40
CA ARG A 8 -19.86 3.91 -12.13
C ARG A 8 -20.32 5.18 -11.41
N GLY A 9 -21.03 6.04 -12.12
CA GLY A 9 -21.72 7.21 -11.52
C GLY A 9 -20.85 8.42 -11.17
N GLY A 10 -19.53 8.39 -11.42
CA GLY A 10 -18.65 9.55 -11.18
C GLY A 10 -18.36 9.90 -9.71
N ALA A 11 -18.98 9.22 -8.74
CA ALA A 11 -18.73 9.41 -7.32
C ALA A 11 -17.71 8.36 -6.79
N PRO A 12 -16.87 8.71 -5.79
CA PRO A 12 -16.02 7.73 -5.14
C PRO A 12 -16.86 6.70 -4.40
N VAL A 13 -16.41 5.44 -4.40
CA VAL A 13 -17.07 4.34 -3.67
C VAL A 13 -16.66 4.28 -2.19
N LEU A 14 -15.60 4.99 -1.82
CA LEU A 14 -15.08 5.15 -0.48
C LEU A 14 -14.51 6.56 -0.33
N SER A 15 -14.87 7.25 0.74
CA SER A 15 -14.41 8.60 1.05
C SER A 15 -14.02 8.71 2.53
N ARG A 16 -13.49 9.86 2.94
CA ARG A 16 -13.19 10.12 4.36
C ARG A 16 -14.41 10.04 5.28
N ALA A 17 -15.62 10.29 4.75
CA ALA A 17 -16.84 10.23 5.52
C ALA A 17 -17.24 8.79 5.93
N ASP A 18 -16.69 7.80 5.22
CA ASP A 18 -16.94 6.37 5.48
C ASP A 18 -15.94 5.78 6.48
N VAL A 19 -14.89 6.55 6.85
CA VAL A 19 -13.82 6.08 7.75
C VAL A 19 -14.16 6.42 9.20
N PRO A 20 -14.25 5.42 10.11
CA PRO A 20 -14.69 5.63 11.49
C PRO A 20 -13.61 6.18 12.44
N TYR A 21 -12.43 6.53 11.94
CA TYR A 21 -11.32 7.13 12.68
C TYR A 21 -10.83 8.41 11.98
N PRO A 22 -9.99 9.25 12.61
CA PRO A 22 -9.55 10.51 12.04
C PRO A 22 -8.90 10.33 10.66
N ALA A 23 -9.48 10.96 9.64
CA ALA A 23 -8.98 10.98 8.26
C ALA A 23 -9.39 12.30 7.58
N ASP A 24 -8.42 13.07 7.12
CA ASP A 24 -8.65 14.26 6.30
C ASP A 24 -8.66 13.89 4.82
N CYS A 25 -7.83 12.91 4.43
CA CYS A 25 -7.74 12.39 3.07
C CYS A 25 -7.71 10.87 3.05
N VAL A 26 -8.40 10.28 2.04
CA VAL A 26 -8.41 8.85 1.75
C VAL A 26 -8.13 8.66 0.25
N PHE A 27 -7.08 7.89 -0.09
CA PHE A 27 -6.63 7.72 -1.47
C PHE A 27 -5.65 6.55 -1.64
N ASN A 28 -5.08 6.37 -2.84
CA ASN A 28 -4.06 5.38 -3.18
C ASN A 28 -4.40 3.95 -2.74
N ALA A 29 -5.61 3.50 -3.08
CA ALA A 29 -6.08 2.18 -2.69
C ALA A 29 -5.45 1.04 -3.52
N GLY A 30 -5.16 -0.07 -2.85
CA GLY A 30 -4.93 -1.38 -3.46
C GLY A 30 -6.14 -2.28 -3.22
N VAL A 31 -6.71 -2.85 -4.28
CA VAL A 31 -7.89 -3.72 -4.19
C VAL A 31 -7.59 -5.08 -4.78
N THR A 32 -8.03 -6.13 -4.12
CA THR A 32 -7.97 -7.50 -4.64
C THR A 32 -9.19 -8.30 -4.20
N ARG A 33 -9.38 -9.49 -4.78
CA ARG A 33 -10.35 -10.46 -4.32
C ARG A 33 -9.66 -11.50 -3.46
N TYR A 34 -10.15 -11.70 -2.23
CA TYR A 34 -9.56 -12.63 -1.28
C TYR A 34 -10.63 -13.31 -0.45
N ARG A 35 -10.59 -14.66 -0.35
CA ARG A 35 -11.54 -15.49 0.40
C ARG A 35 -13.02 -15.17 0.08
N GLY A 36 -13.32 -14.96 -1.23
CA GLY A 36 -14.68 -14.75 -1.73
C GLY A 36 -15.21 -13.30 -1.69
N GLN A 37 -14.52 -12.36 -1.05
CA GLN A 37 -14.88 -10.95 -0.98
C GLN A 37 -13.82 -10.05 -1.61
N TYR A 38 -14.16 -8.80 -1.88
CA TYR A 38 -13.21 -7.76 -2.22
C TYR A 38 -12.59 -7.20 -0.94
N VAL A 39 -11.27 -7.00 -0.94
CA VAL A 39 -10.50 -6.37 0.11
C VAL A 39 -9.82 -5.15 -0.47
N CYS A 40 -10.00 -4.00 0.17
CA CYS A 40 -9.41 -2.73 -0.19
C CYS A 40 -8.50 -2.24 0.94
N ALA A 41 -7.21 -2.14 0.69
CA ALA A 41 -6.30 -1.40 1.56
C ALA A 41 -6.15 0.01 1.01
N PHE A 42 -6.28 1.03 1.84
CA PHE A 42 -6.22 2.42 1.42
C PHE A 42 -5.36 3.25 2.37
N ARG A 43 -4.77 4.30 1.84
CA ARG A 43 -4.07 5.31 2.62
C ARG A 43 -5.09 6.24 3.28
N ALA A 44 -4.92 6.50 4.58
CA ALA A 44 -5.67 7.48 5.35
C ALA A 44 -4.68 8.43 6.03
N ASP A 45 -4.77 9.71 5.69
CA ASP A 45 -3.93 10.77 6.26
C ASP A 45 -4.79 11.68 7.13
N SER A 46 -4.24 12.11 8.29
CA SER A 46 -4.91 13.01 9.22
C SER A 46 -3.95 14.06 9.78
N GLY A 47 -4.52 15.12 10.39
CA GLY A 47 -3.78 16.25 10.92
C GLY A 47 -3.22 17.14 9.81
N TYR A 48 -4.06 17.56 8.87
CA TYR A 48 -3.64 18.43 7.77
C TYR A 48 -3.19 19.81 8.27
N ASP A 49 -1.96 20.20 7.94
CA ASP A 49 -1.33 21.44 8.39
C ASP A 49 -1.70 22.70 7.57
N GLY A 50 -2.56 22.53 6.56
CA GLY A 50 -2.95 23.61 5.64
C GLY A 50 -1.90 23.94 4.57
N ARG A 51 -0.75 23.26 4.56
CA ARG A 51 0.38 23.50 3.64
C ARG A 51 0.77 22.28 2.81
N GLY A 52 0.01 21.19 2.93
CA GLY A 52 0.25 19.92 2.23
C GLY A 52 0.90 18.85 3.09
N GLY A 53 1.17 19.12 4.37
CA GLY A 53 1.64 18.15 5.35
C GLY A 53 0.49 17.49 6.11
N PHE A 54 0.75 16.30 6.64
CA PHE A 54 -0.14 15.55 7.50
C PHE A 54 0.67 15.03 8.69
N ASP A 55 0.08 15.08 9.88
CA ASP A 55 0.74 14.58 11.10
C ASP A 55 0.85 13.05 11.10
N ARG A 56 -0.14 12.37 10.52
CA ARG A 56 -0.24 10.93 10.54
C ARG A 56 -0.66 10.35 9.20
N CYS A 57 0.03 9.29 8.78
CA CYS A 57 -0.33 8.47 7.62
C CYS A 57 -0.41 7.01 8.05
N VAL A 58 -1.55 6.39 7.80
CA VAL A 58 -1.84 5.00 8.16
C VAL A 58 -2.52 4.26 7.00
N ILE A 59 -2.61 2.94 7.11
CA ILE A 59 -3.32 2.10 6.15
C ILE A 59 -4.61 1.58 6.79
N GLY A 60 -5.74 1.83 6.14
CA GLY A 60 -7.03 1.27 6.48
C GLY A 60 -7.37 0.04 5.65
N LEU A 61 -8.31 -0.78 6.14
CA LEU A 61 -8.94 -1.86 5.37
C LEU A 61 -10.45 -1.65 5.26
N ALA A 62 -10.97 -2.02 4.09
CA ALA A 62 -12.40 -2.11 3.83
C ALA A 62 -12.73 -3.38 3.06
N PHE A 63 -13.96 -3.85 3.20
CA PHE A 63 -14.48 -5.09 2.62
C PHE A 63 -15.73 -4.83 1.81
N SER A 64 -15.95 -5.61 0.76
CA SER A 64 -17.13 -5.54 -0.07
C SER A 64 -17.44 -6.89 -0.73
N GLU A 65 -18.72 -7.21 -0.87
CA GLU A 65 -19.16 -8.38 -1.64
C GLU A 65 -19.34 -8.05 -3.13
N ASP A 66 -19.69 -6.80 -3.44
CA ASP A 66 -20.07 -6.35 -4.78
C ASP A 66 -19.07 -5.37 -5.44
N GLY A 67 -18.04 -4.92 -4.68
CA GLY A 67 -17.06 -3.93 -5.13
C GLY A 67 -17.60 -2.50 -5.19
N VAL A 68 -18.81 -2.26 -4.71
CA VAL A 68 -19.49 -0.96 -4.73
C VAL A 68 -19.80 -0.45 -3.32
N ARG A 69 -20.37 -1.29 -2.48
CA ARG A 69 -20.65 -0.98 -1.08
C ARG A 69 -19.53 -1.53 -0.22
N TRP A 70 -18.90 -0.65 0.54
CA TRP A 70 -17.73 -0.98 1.35
C TRP A 70 -18.00 -0.78 2.83
N THR A 71 -17.52 -1.71 3.64
CA THR A 71 -17.49 -1.60 5.10
C THR A 71 -16.05 -1.41 5.54
N VAL A 72 -15.75 -0.29 6.17
CA VAL A 72 -14.41 0.03 6.69
C VAL A 72 -14.25 -0.59 8.09
N GLN A 73 -13.05 -1.10 8.40
CA GLN A 73 -12.72 -1.51 9.77
C GLN A 73 -12.77 -0.32 10.74
N ASP A 74 -13.12 -0.57 12.00
CA ASP A 74 -13.30 0.46 13.03
C ASP A 74 -12.00 1.17 13.44
N ARG A 75 -10.84 0.62 13.07
CA ARG A 75 -9.52 1.18 13.36
C ARG A 75 -8.58 0.99 12.15
N PRO A 76 -7.51 1.79 12.07
CA PRO A 76 -6.46 1.55 11.08
C PRO A 76 -5.95 0.11 11.14
N PHE A 77 -5.68 -0.46 9.97
CA PHE A 77 -5.18 -1.83 9.84
C PHE A 77 -3.67 -1.92 10.09
N LEU A 78 -2.92 -0.92 9.62
CA LEU A 78 -1.49 -0.82 9.82
C LEU A 78 -1.11 0.61 10.16
N THR A 79 -0.42 0.76 11.27
CA THR A 79 0.15 2.02 11.75
C THR A 79 1.68 1.89 11.85
N PRO A 80 2.43 3.00 11.95
CA PRO A 80 3.88 2.93 12.19
C PRO A 80 4.25 2.10 13.42
N GLU A 81 3.46 2.21 14.48
CA GLU A 81 3.68 1.54 15.78
C GLU A 81 3.60 0.00 15.66
N ASP A 82 2.78 -0.51 14.74
CA ASP A 82 2.60 -1.95 14.52
C ASP A 82 3.85 -2.62 13.93
N LEU A 83 4.78 -1.84 13.39
CA LEU A 83 6.04 -2.35 12.84
C LEU A 83 7.15 -2.51 13.89
N GLY A 84 6.95 -2.00 15.11
CA GLY A 84 7.87 -2.16 16.22
C GLY A 84 9.23 -1.44 16.06
N ASP A 85 9.37 -0.60 15.04
CA ASP A 85 10.57 0.21 14.78
C ASP A 85 10.24 1.69 15.01
N PRO A 86 10.82 2.33 16.06
CA PRO A 86 10.52 3.71 16.42
C PRO A 86 11.04 4.74 15.40
N GLU A 87 11.85 4.32 14.45
CA GLU A 87 12.29 5.19 13.35
C GLU A 87 11.26 5.34 12.25
N ILE A 88 10.28 4.43 12.16
CA ILE A 88 9.19 4.52 11.20
C ILE A 88 8.17 5.53 11.70
N THR A 89 7.92 6.55 10.89
CA THR A 89 7.04 7.67 11.25
C THR A 89 5.71 7.65 10.50
N ARG A 90 5.66 7.02 9.32
CA ARG A 90 4.47 6.93 8.46
C ARG A 90 4.45 5.62 7.70
N VAL A 91 3.23 5.10 7.41
CA VAL A 91 2.99 3.97 6.50
C VAL A 91 1.88 4.33 5.51
N TYR A 92 2.09 4.07 4.22
CA TYR A 92 1.17 4.53 3.18
C TYR A 92 1.32 3.79 1.85
N ASP A 93 0.47 4.14 0.87
CA ASP A 93 0.46 3.65 -0.51
C ASP A 93 0.39 2.12 -0.61
N PRO A 94 -0.63 1.48 0.00
CA PRO A 94 -0.75 0.04 0.00
C PRO A 94 -1.03 -0.54 -1.40
N ARG A 95 -0.50 -1.75 -1.63
CA ARG A 95 -0.85 -2.60 -2.78
C ARG A 95 -1.09 -4.02 -2.28
N LEU A 96 -2.21 -4.61 -2.68
CA LEU A 96 -2.58 -5.96 -2.31
C LEU A 96 -2.36 -6.91 -3.48
N THR A 97 -1.80 -8.08 -3.20
CA THR A 97 -1.59 -9.14 -4.19
C THR A 97 -1.81 -10.49 -3.53
N VAL A 98 -2.57 -11.38 -4.18
CA VAL A 98 -2.72 -12.76 -3.72
C VAL A 98 -1.74 -13.64 -4.49
N ILE A 99 -0.92 -14.42 -3.76
CA ILE A 99 0.05 -15.35 -4.34
C ILE A 99 -0.06 -16.68 -3.57
N ASP A 100 -0.29 -17.78 -4.27
CA ASP A 100 -0.43 -19.12 -3.69
C ASP A 100 -1.47 -19.21 -2.54
N GLY A 101 -2.52 -18.39 -2.59
CA GLY A 101 -3.57 -18.31 -1.56
C GLY A 101 -3.28 -17.39 -0.37
N ASP A 102 -2.07 -16.89 -0.22
CA ASP A 102 -1.71 -15.88 0.77
C ASP A 102 -1.94 -14.45 0.25
N LEU A 103 -2.41 -13.57 1.13
CA LEU A 103 -2.59 -12.14 0.84
C LEU A 103 -1.35 -11.36 1.26
N TYR A 104 -0.70 -10.74 0.29
CA TYR A 104 0.46 -9.88 0.49
C TYR A 104 0.07 -8.40 0.45
N LEU A 105 0.70 -7.62 1.31
CA LEU A 105 0.61 -6.17 1.35
C LEU A 105 2.00 -5.58 1.06
N CYS A 106 2.09 -4.80 -0.02
CA CYS A 106 3.22 -3.89 -0.23
C CYS A 106 2.82 -2.50 0.24
N PHE A 107 3.74 -1.78 0.87
CA PHE A 107 3.50 -0.41 1.36
C PHE A 107 4.79 0.42 1.34
N ALA A 108 4.68 1.71 1.54
CA ALA A 108 5.80 2.60 1.79
C ALA A 108 5.87 2.97 3.28
N ALA A 109 7.07 3.12 3.80
CA ALA A 109 7.33 3.55 5.17
C ALA A 109 8.35 4.70 5.16
N ASP A 110 7.97 5.85 5.70
CA ASP A 110 8.93 6.92 5.99
C ASP A 110 9.70 6.60 7.25
N THR A 111 11.02 6.68 7.17
CA THR A 111 11.90 6.52 8.32
C THR A 111 12.81 7.74 8.47
N ARG A 112 13.47 7.86 9.61
CA ARG A 112 14.50 8.93 9.84
C ARG A 112 15.69 8.83 8.89
N HIS A 113 15.88 7.67 8.24
CA HIS A 113 16.99 7.39 7.34
C HIS A 113 16.56 7.25 5.87
N GLY A 114 15.41 7.79 5.52
CA GLY A 114 14.87 7.76 4.17
C GLY A 114 13.64 6.85 4.04
N LEU A 115 13.17 6.74 2.82
CA LEU A 115 11.95 6.06 2.46
C LEU A 115 12.22 4.59 2.16
N ARG A 116 11.44 3.69 2.77
CA ARG A 116 11.58 2.24 2.58
C ARG A 116 10.29 1.62 2.04
N GLY A 117 10.42 0.65 1.17
CA GLY A 117 9.31 -0.20 0.77
C GLY A 117 9.17 -1.40 1.70
N GLY A 118 7.94 -1.68 2.15
CA GLY A 118 7.62 -2.83 2.97
C GLY A 118 6.87 -3.91 2.20
N ILE A 119 7.13 -5.18 2.55
CA ILE A 119 6.35 -6.34 2.12
C ILE A 119 5.96 -7.13 3.35
N ALA A 120 4.67 -7.42 3.49
CA ALA A 120 4.13 -8.20 4.58
C ALA A 120 3.11 -9.22 4.07
N VAL A 121 2.89 -10.29 4.84
CA VAL A 121 1.74 -11.19 4.67
C VAL A 121 0.63 -10.74 5.61
N VAL A 122 -0.57 -10.59 5.09
CA VAL A 122 -1.76 -10.26 5.88
C VAL A 122 -2.26 -11.52 6.57
N ARG A 123 -2.38 -11.49 7.90
CA ARG A 123 -2.85 -12.61 8.72
C ARG A 123 -4.30 -12.37 9.15
N ASP A 124 -5.18 -13.22 8.67
CA ASP A 124 -6.62 -13.25 9.00
C ASP A 124 -7.34 -11.88 8.92
N LEU A 125 -6.84 -10.97 8.07
CA LEU A 125 -7.34 -9.60 7.90
C LEU A 125 -7.33 -8.78 9.22
N ALA A 126 -6.52 -9.20 10.20
CA ALA A 126 -6.44 -8.61 11.53
C ALA A 126 -5.06 -8.02 11.85
N GLY A 127 -4.03 -8.42 11.13
CA GLY A 127 -2.66 -7.94 11.32
C GLY A 127 -1.74 -8.39 10.19
N ILE A 128 -0.46 -8.07 10.33
CA ILE A 128 0.56 -8.41 9.33
C ILE A 128 1.70 -9.22 9.94
N GLU A 129 2.35 -10.00 9.10
CA GLU A 129 3.68 -10.55 9.33
C GLU A 129 4.65 -9.87 8.37
N LEU A 130 5.48 -8.96 8.89
CA LEU A 130 6.47 -8.25 8.09
C LEU A 130 7.50 -9.24 7.53
N LYS A 131 7.70 -9.24 6.20
CA LYS A 131 8.68 -10.11 5.54
C LYS A 131 9.97 -9.37 5.24
N CYS A 132 9.89 -8.12 4.78
CA CYS A 132 11.07 -7.29 4.57
C CYS A 132 10.74 -5.80 4.52
N LEU A 133 11.74 -4.99 4.84
CA LEU A 133 11.85 -3.59 4.47
C LEU A 133 13.06 -3.44 3.54
N THR A 134 12.90 -2.73 2.44
CA THR A 134 14.02 -2.45 1.52
C THR A 134 15.07 -1.57 2.18
N VAL A 135 16.24 -1.48 1.57
CA VAL A 135 17.17 -0.38 1.88
C VAL A 135 16.55 0.96 1.45
N PRO A 136 16.93 2.08 2.09
CA PRO A 136 16.58 3.42 1.60
C PRO A 136 17.28 3.72 0.25
N ASP A 137 16.81 4.57 -0.63
CA ASP A 137 15.44 5.09 -0.72
C ASP A 137 14.70 4.29 -1.77
N ASN A 138 13.63 3.64 -1.40
CA ASN A 138 12.88 2.79 -2.33
C ASN A 138 11.38 2.77 -1.97
N ARG A 139 10.51 2.82 -2.98
CA ARG A 139 9.05 2.73 -2.80
C ARG A 139 8.33 2.20 -4.04
N ASN A 140 7.00 2.23 -3.99
CA ASN A 140 6.12 1.78 -5.07
C ASN A 140 6.33 0.30 -5.41
N LEU A 141 6.48 -0.53 -4.37
CA LEU A 141 6.61 -1.96 -4.54
C LEU A 141 5.29 -2.56 -5.05
N VAL A 142 5.38 -3.42 -6.06
CA VAL A 142 4.27 -4.21 -6.57
C VAL A 142 4.74 -5.64 -6.79
N LEU A 143 4.10 -6.61 -6.12
CA LEU A 143 4.34 -8.02 -6.35
C LEU A 143 3.56 -8.53 -7.56
N PHE A 144 4.18 -9.42 -8.33
CA PHE A 144 3.46 -10.19 -9.34
C PHE A 144 2.48 -11.16 -8.66
N PRO A 145 1.32 -11.43 -9.28
CA PRO A 145 0.28 -12.28 -8.68
C PRO A 145 0.61 -13.77 -8.72
N GLU A 146 1.78 -14.13 -9.24
CA GLU A 146 2.28 -15.49 -9.34
C GLU A 146 3.80 -15.53 -9.24
N LYS A 147 4.34 -16.67 -8.85
CA LYS A 147 5.78 -16.93 -8.92
C LYS A 147 6.21 -17.20 -10.35
N ILE A 148 7.28 -16.56 -10.79
CA ILE A 148 7.89 -16.76 -12.12
C ILE A 148 9.16 -17.62 -11.94
N GLY A 149 9.16 -18.82 -12.51
CA GLY A 149 10.27 -19.75 -12.33
C GLY A 149 10.52 -20.13 -10.85
N GLY A 150 9.45 -20.23 -10.05
CA GLY A 150 9.51 -20.57 -8.63
C GLY A 150 9.98 -19.42 -7.72
N ARG A 151 10.11 -18.21 -8.24
CA ARG A 151 10.58 -17.02 -7.49
C ARG A 151 9.47 -15.99 -7.37
N TYR A 152 9.42 -15.31 -6.23
CA TYR A 152 8.67 -14.06 -6.10
C TYR A 152 9.31 -13.00 -6.98
N VAL A 153 8.49 -12.22 -7.67
CA VAL A 153 8.92 -11.13 -8.54
C VAL A 153 8.23 -9.85 -8.10
N ARG A 154 8.99 -8.78 -8.02
CA ARG A 154 8.43 -7.46 -7.71
C ARG A 154 8.95 -6.40 -8.67
N LEU A 155 8.12 -5.41 -8.91
CA LEU A 155 8.53 -4.12 -9.43
C LEU A 155 8.79 -3.17 -8.25
N GLU A 156 9.80 -2.34 -8.40
CA GLU A 156 10.20 -1.36 -7.38
C GLU A 156 10.75 -0.10 -8.05
N ARG A 157 10.76 1.00 -7.30
CA ARG A 157 11.28 2.26 -7.79
C ARG A 157 12.27 2.84 -6.78
N PRO A 158 13.53 2.40 -6.80
CA PRO A 158 14.58 3.03 -6.01
C PRO A 158 14.83 4.45 -6.50
N PHE A 159 15.10 5.35 -5.55
CA PHE A 159 15.56 6.69 -5.88
C PHE A 159 17.01 6.61 -6.35
N PRO A 160 17.38 7.35 -7.38
CA PRO A 160 18.75 7.33 -7.86
C PRO A 160 19.67 7.97 -6.82
N VAL A 161 20.55 7.17 -6.23
CA VAL A 161 21.64 7.67 -5.37
C VAL A 161 22.79 8.17 -6.23
N TYR A 162 22.86 7.68 -7.48
CA TYR A 162 23.87 8.07 -8.48
C TYR A 162 23.23 8.21 -9.85
N SER A 163 23.13 9.43 -10.36
CA SER A 163 22.75 9.64 -11.75
C SER A 163 23.97 9.51 -12.65
N ARG A 164 23.95 8.55 -13.57
CA ARG A 164 24.93 8.51 -14.67
C ARG A 164 24.55 9.60 -15.67
N GLY A 165 25.39 10.62 -15.83
CA GLY A 165 25.20 11.69 -16.80
C GLY A 165 24.41 12.90 -16.31
N GLY A 166 24.28 13.11 -14.99
CA GLY A 166 23.74 14.36 -14.41
C GLY A 166 22.21 14.51 -14.50
N VAL A 167 21.48 13.45 -14.87
CA VAL A 167 20.02 13.45 -14.90
C VAL A 167 19.50 12.36 -13.97
N ASP A 168 18.72 12.73 -12.95
CA ASP A 168 18.07 11.79 -12.07
C ASP A 168 17.02 10.98 -12.85
N ARG A 169 17.16 9.65 -12.84
CA ARG A 169 16.23 8.73 -13.45
C ARG A 169 15.53 7.91 -12.39
N PHE A 170 14.20 7.99 -12.38
CA PHE A 170 13.33 7.18 -11.52
C PHE A 170 12.82 5.97 -12.31
N ASP A 171 13.73 5.07 -12.67
CA ASP A 171 13.39 3.88 -13.44
C ASP A 171 12.64 2.86 -12.57
N ILE A 172 11.78 2.05 -13.20
CA ILE A 172 11.17 0.89 -12.58
C ILE A 172 12.13 -0.29 -12.70
N TRP A 173 12.46 -0.88 -11.58
CA TRP A 173 13.33 -2.04 -11.47
C TRP A 173 12.54 -3.30 -11.23
N ILE A 174 13.10 -4.44 -11.63
CA ILE A 174 12.56 -5.77 -11.34
C ILE A 174 13.52 -6.51 -10.42
N SER A 175 12.98 -7.11 -9.36
CA SER A 175 13.76 -7.88 -8.38
C SER A 175 13.12 -9.25 -8.15
N TYR A 176 13.94 -10.21 -7.74
CA TYR A 176 13.56 -11.59 -7.52
C TYR A 176 13.94 -12.05 -6.12
N SER A 177 13.09 -12.89 -5.50
CA SER A 177 13.36 -13.55 -4.22
C SER A 177 12.90 -15.01 -4.26
N ARG A 178 13.49 -15.86 -3.42
CA ARG A 178 13.06 -17.25 -3.20
C ARG A 178 12.01 -17.32 -2.10
#